data_a7393e7faa9f7e6906749545f5ca6967
#
_entry.id   a7393e7faa9f7e6906749545f5ca6967
#
_cell.length_a   1.000
_cell.length_b   1.000
_cell.length_c   1.000
_cell.angle_alpha   90.00
_cell.angle_beta   90.00
_cell.angle_gamma   90.00
#
_symmetry.space_group_name_H-M   'P 1'
#
loop_
_entity.id
_entity.type
_entity.pdbx_description
1 polymer ?
#
loop_
_entity_poly.entity_id
_entity_poly.type
_entity_poly.pdbx_seq_one_letter_code
_entity_poly.pdbx_strand_id
1 'polypeptide(L)'
;WTRRQRQMCIRDRYKRGRTLLIAGSEKYPGAAYLALKGAISSGAGFISAVLPGIVAESIWQVAPEIVLKETMQSNYDGNASLFSALKNIDLSAFDSLAVGPGIGIDNDDWQKSKDYLMAFGGLLILDADALNRISESKLGSNFFLERKFKTWITPHSKEFGRLFPNIKSKTNVGLARDAAKEFNISILLKGANSIVADNKKVWQLFGTDSQTARAGLGDLLAGFLAGSSAIDLTFSRNIKTDFFAKYVLLHSFAASKCKSGSNASDISDELSKLMRNMKMRQIS
;
A
#
# COMPACT_ATOMS: atom_id res chain seq x y z
N TRP A 1 18.32 -31.05 -6.33
CA TRP A 1 18.69 -29.64 -6.50
C TRP A 1 20.02 -29.38 -5.80
N THR A 2 21.04 -28.96 -6.55
CA THR A 2 22.35 -28.63 -5.99
C THR A 2 22.25 -27.32 -5.15
N ARG A 3 23.18 -27.16 -4.20
CA ARG A 3 23.27 -25.92 -3.38
C ARG A 3 23.32 -24.64 -4.25
N ARG A 4 23.97 -24.74 -5.42
CA ARG A 4 24.09 -23.64 -6.40
C ARG A 4 22.75 -23.30 -7.09
N GLN A 5 21.94 -24.32 -7.42
CA GLN A 5 20.59 -24.14 -7.99
C GLN A 5 19.62 -23.55 -6.97
N ARG A 6 19.68 -23.97 -5.69
CA ARG A 6 18.88 -23.36 -4.61
C ARG A 6 19.26 -21.89 -4.38
N GLN A 7 20.53 -21.56 -4.37
CA GLN A 7 20.98 -20.16 -4.24
C GLN A 7 20.56 -19.28 -5.43
N MET A 8 20.54 -19.83 -6.64
CA MET A 8 20.07 -19.13 -7.85
C MET A 8 18.56 -18.85 -7.76
N CYS A 9 17.74 -19.83 -7.38
CA CYS A 9 16.30 -19.64 -7.19
C CYS A 9 15.96 -18.64 -6.08
N ILE A 10 16.71 -18.61 -4.97
CA ILE A 10 16.52 -17.65 -3.89
C ILE A 10 16.89 -16.23 -4.36
N ARG A 11 18.02 -16.06 -5.05
CA ARG A 11 18.43 -14.78 -5.64
C ARG A 11 17.41 -14.25 -6.65
N ASP A 12 16.79 -15.12 -7.45
CA ASP A 12 15.82 -14.72 -8.47
C ASP A 12 14.48 -14.30 -7.85
N ARG A 13 14.09 -14.82 -6.70
CA ARG A 13 12.92 -14.32 -5.95
C ARG A 13 13.15 -12.88 -5.45
N TYR A 14 14.32 -12.60 -4.88
CA TYR A 14 14.66 -11.24 -4.41
C TYR A 14 14.77 -10.23 -5.55
N LYS A 15 15.16 -10.64 -6.74
CA LYS A 15 15.16 -9.81 -7.95
C LYS A 15 13.74 -9.45 -8.46
N ARG A 16 12.69 -10.02 -7.88
CA ARG A 16 11.30 -9.72 -8.21
C ARG A 16 10.61 -8.82 -7.18
N GLY A 17 11.39 -8.17 -6.31
CA GLY A 17 10.91 -7.24 -5.31
C GLY A 17 10.47 -7.92 -4.01
N ARG A 18 10.77 -7.24 -2.91
CA ARG A 18 10.44 -7.65 -1.54
C ARG A 18 9.53 -6.62 -0.92
N THR A 19 8.30 -6.99 -0.63
CA THR A 19 7.32 -6.10 -0.01
C THR A 19 6.92 -6.60 1.38
N LEU A 20 6.69 -5.66 2.29
CA LEU A 20 6.08 -5.91 3.59
C LEU A 20 4.74 -5.19 3.66
N LEU A 21 3.71 -5.89 4.16
CA LEU A 21 2.42 -5.31 4.45
C LEU A 21 2.14 -5.38 5.94
N ILE A 22 1.69 -4.27 6.50
CA ILE A 22 1.24 -4.17 7.89
C ILE A 22 -0.23 -3.74 7.82
N ALA A 23 -1.13 -4.68 8.05
CA ALA A 23 -2.55 -4.47 7.81
C ALA A 23 -3.41 -5.34 8.75
N GLY A 24 -4.64 -4.88 8.96
CA GLY A 24 -5.64 -5.56 9.76
C GLY A 24 -5.53 -5.31 11.25
N SER A 25 -6.62 -5.56 11.91
CA SER A 25 -6.80 -5.59 13.36
C SER A 25 -7.86 -6.62 13.70
N GLU A 26 -8.15 -6.82 14.96
CA GLU A 26 -9.28 -7.68 15.37
C GLU A 26 -10.60 -7.18 14.84
N LYS A 27 -10.76 -5.84 14.74
CA LYS A 27 -11.95 -5.21 14.16
C LYS A 27 -12.07 -5.36 12.64
N TYR A 28 -10.93 -5.36 11.94
CA TYR A 28 -10.88 -5.31 10.47
C TYR A 28 -9.98 -6.40 9.88
N PRO A 29 -10.22 -7.68 10.18
CA PRO A 29 -9.39 -8.78 9.68
C PRO A 29 -9.44 -8.90 8.15
N GLY A 30 -10.59 -8.56 7.53
CA GLY A 30 -10.77 -8.59 6.08
C GLY A 30 -9.90 -7.60 5.32
N ALA A 31 -9.55 -6.45 5.93
CA ALA A 31 -8.66 -5.47 5.31
C ALA A 31 -7.25 -6.05 5.08
N ALA A 32 -6.72 -6.81 6.05
CA ALA A 32 -5.47 -7.54 5.90
C ALA A 32 -5.52 -8.51 4.71
N TYR A 33 -6.57 -9.33 4.63
CA TYR A 33 -6.74 -10.29 3.55
C TYR A 33 -6.78 -9.64 2.18
N LEU A 34 -7.53 -8.54 2.02
CA LEU A 34 -7.63 -7.83 0.75
C LEU A 34 -6.32 -7.14 0.36
N ALA A 35 -5.60 -6.54 1.31
CA ALA A 35 -4.28 -5.99 1.06
C ALA A 35 -3.29 -7.07 0.59
N LEU A 36 -3.30 -8.24 1.21
CA LEU A 36 -2.48 -9.38 0.79
C LEU A 36 -2.84 -9.87 -0.61
N LYS A 37 -4.13 -9.99 -0.92
CA LYS A 37 -4.59 -10.33 -2.28
C LYS A 37 -4.11 -9.33 -3.32
N GLY A 38 -4.11 -8.04 -2.99
CA GLY A 38 -3.56 -6.99 -3.85
C GLY A 38 -2.07 -7.20 -4.12
N ALA A 39 -1.28 -7.47 -3.08
CA ALA A 39 0.15 -7.73 -3.24
C ALA A 39 0.43 -9.00 -4.06
N ILE A 40 -0.31 -10.08 -3.84
CA ILE A 40 -0.20 -11.32 -4.61
C ILE A 40 -0.48 -11.06 -6.10
N SER A 41 -1.52 -10.28 -6.41
CA SER A 41 -1.89 -9.98 -7.80
C SER A 41 -0.83 -9.16 -8.56
N SER A 42 0.06 -8.46 -7.88
CA SER A 42 1.20 -7.77 -8.49
C SER A 42 2.24 -8.71 -9.10
N GLY A 43 2.35 -9.93 -8.56
CA GLY A 43 3.39 -10.91 -8.91
C GLY A 43 4.76 -10.57 -8.35
N ALA A 44 4.83 -9.84 -7.22
CA ALA A 44 6.07 -9.64 -6.45
C ALA A 44 6.69 -10.97 -6.04
N GLY A 45 8.01 -11.02 -5.97
CA GLY A 45 8.74 -12.27 -5.73
C GLY A 45 8.77 -12.70 -4.27
N PHE A 46 8.65 -11.76 -3.36
CA PHE A 46 8.65 -12.00 -1.93
C PHE A 46 7.69 -11.06 -1.20
N ILE A 47 6.58 -11.62 -0.74
CA ILE A 47 5.54 -10.89 -0.04
C ILE A 47 5.55 -11.33 1.42
N SER A 48 5.79 -10.37 2.30
CA SER A 48 5.78 -10.58 3.73
C SER A 48 4.65 -9.79 4.38
N ALA A 49 4.20 -10.27 5.52
CA ALA A 49 3.14 -9.62 6.27
C ALA A 49 3.44 -9.54 7.76
N VAL A 50 2.90 -8.50 8.37
CA VAL A 50 2.70 -8.33 9.80
C VAL A 50 1.19 -8.23 10.00
N LEU A 51 0.62 -9.15 10.75
CA LEU A 51 -0.82 -9.35 10.85
C LEU A 51 -1.24 -9.46 12.32
N PRO A 52 -2.49 -9.11 12.65
CA PRO A 52 -3.04 -9.44 13.98
C PRO A 52 -3.11 -10.96 14.15
N GLY A 53 -2.98 -11.45 15.39
CA GLY A 53 -2.93 -12.88 15.71
C GLY A 53 -4.07 -13.67 15.06
N ILE A 54 -5.31 -13.19 15.16
CA ILE A 54 -6.49 -13.83 14.58
C ILE A 54 -6.41 -14.04 13.06
N VAL A 55 -5.76 -13.13 12.34
CA VAL A 55 -5.55 -13.26 10.89
C VAL A 55 -4.36 -14.19 10.62
N ALA A 56 -3.29 -14.05 11.39
CA ALA A 56 -2.08 -14.85 11.24
C ALA A 56 -2.33 -16.35 11.37
N GLU A 57 -3.22 -16.75 12.27
CA GLU A 57 -3.60 -18.15 12.51
C GLU A 57 -4.29 -18.81 11.32
N SER A 58 -4.99 -18.04 10.49
CA SER A 58 -5.81 -18.57 9.38
C SER A 58 -5.30 -18.20 7.99
N ILE A 59 -4.36 -17.25 7.87
CA ILE A 59 -3.96 -16.69 6.57
C ILE A 59 -3.36 -17.74 5.62
N TRP A 60 -2.70 -18.78 6.16
CA TRP A 60 -2.11 -19.85 5.37
C TRP A 60 -3.14 -20.68 4.57
N GLN A 61 -4.41 -20.67 4.98
CA GLN A 61 -5.49 -21.39 4.26
C GLN A 61 -5.89 -20.67 2.97
N VAL A 62 -5.71 -19.35 2.91
CA VAL A 62 -6.20 -18.51 1.81
C VAL A 62 -5.08 -17.79 1.03
N ALA A 63 -3.90 -17.70 1.62
CA ALA A 63 -2.71 -17.07 1.03
C ALA A 63 -1.40 -17.74 1.52
N PRO A 64 -1.19 -19.03 1.18
CA PRO A 64 -0.04 -19.82 1.67
C PRO A 64 1.32 -19.29 1.18
N GLU A 65 1.35 -18.48 0.13
CA GLU A 65 2.55 -17.86 -0.42
C GLU A 65 3.08 -16.67 0.41
N ILE A 66 2.33 -16.19 1.39
CA ILE A 66 2.72 -15.08 2.25
C ILE A 66 3.67 -15.55 3.35
N VAL A 67 4.73 -14.78 3.56
CA VAL A 67 5.65 -15.01 4.67
C VAL A 67 5.26 -14.15 5.86
N LEU A 68 4.68 -14.75 6.87
CA LEU A 68 4.41 -14.07 8.14
C LEU A 68 5.75 -13.69 8.80
N LYS A 69 5.97 -12.41 9.05
CA LYS A 69 7.19 -11.90 9.70
C LYS A 69 7.02 -11.75 11.20
N GLU A 70 5.88 -11.20 11.59
CA GLU A 70 5.58 -10.95 13.00
C GLU A 70 4.06 -10.87 13.16
N THR A 71 3.58 -11.02 14.38
CA THR A 71 2.19 -10.77 14.75
C THR A 71 2.07 -9.45 15.52
N MET A 72 1.02 -8.69 15.23
CA MET A 72 0.68 -7.51 16.00
C MET A 72 -0.15 -7.90 17.21
N GLN A 73 0.18 -7.31 18.35
CA GLN A 73 -0.69 -7.33 19.52
C GLN A 73 -1.87 -6.39 19.29
N SER A 74 -2.98 -6.65 19.92
CA SER A 74 -4.14 -5.75 19.94
C SER A 74 -4.19 -5.01 21.28
N ASN A 75 -4.62 -3.74 21.24
CA ASN A 75 -4.99 -3.02 22.45
C ASN A 75 -6.39 -3.44 22.92
N TYR A 76 -6.86 -2.88 24.06
CA TYR A 76 -8.16 -3.19 24.63
C TYR A 76 -9.33 -2.97 23.66
N ASP A 77 -9.20 -1.98 22.77
CA ASP A 77 -10.20 -1.68 21.73
C ASP A 77 -10.06 -2.55 20.47
N GLY A 78 -9.20 -3.55 20.45
CA GLY A 78 -8.96 -4.41 19.29
C GLY A 78 -8.23 -3.73 18.12
N ASN A 79 -7.58 -2.57 18.36
CA ASN A 79 -6.73 -1.92 17.36
C ASN A 79 -5.33 -2.55 17.38
N ALA A 80 -4.68 -2.61 16.22
CA ALA A 80 -3.36 -3.24 16.10
C ALA A 80 -2.23 -2.34 16.62
N SER A 81 -1.29 -2.92 17.37
CA SER A 81 -0.07 -2.25 17.81
C SER A 81 1.05 -2.46 16.80
N LEU A 82 1.38 -1.41 16.07
CA LEU A 82 2.51 -1.38 15.14
C LEU A 82 3.85 -1.54 15.87
N PHE A 83 3.98 -0.90 17.03
CA PHE A 83 5.21 -0.94 17.83
C PHE A 83 5.56 -2.35 18.27
N SER A 84 4.55 -3.15 18.63
CA SER A 84 4.76 -4.53 19.08
C SER A 84 5.53 -5.37 18.05
N ALA A 85 5.30 -5.10 16.77
CA ALA A 85 5.92 -5.82 15.66
C ALA A 85 7.17 -5.11 15.09
N LEU A 86 7.09 -3.80 14.85
CA LEU A 86 8.17 -3.04 14.18
C LEU A 86 9.50 -3.10 14.94
N LYS A 87 9.48 -3.16 16.27
CA LYS A 87 10.68 -3.27 17.10
C LYS A 87 11.50 -4.55 16.83
N ASN A 88 10.88 -5.58 16.25
CA ASN A 88 11.47 -6.90 16.01
C ASN A 88 11.85 -7.13 14.54
N ILE A 89 11.56 -6.18 13.64
CA ILE A 89 11.70 -6.37 12.19
C ILE A 89 12.81 -5.48 11.63
N ASP A 90 13.75 -6.10 10.92
CA ASP A 90 14.68 -5.36 10.07
C ASP A 90 13.96 -4.93 8.77
N LEU A 91 13.53 -3.66 8.76
CA LEU A 91 12.85 -3.07 7.60
C LEU A 91 13.79 -2.89 6.40
N SER A 92 15.10 -2.85 6.57
CA SER A 92 16.06 -2.71 5.46
C SER A 92 16.03 -3.88 4.47
N ALA A 93 15.45 -5.00 4.90
CA ALA A 93 15.25 -6.18 4.06
C ALA A 93 14.19 -5.99 2.96
N PHE A 94 13.43 -4.88 2.96
CA PHE A 94 12.29 -4.67 2.06
C PHE A 94 12.52 -3.49 1.12
N ASP A 95 11.98 -3.60 -0.09
CA ASP A 95 12.04 -2.55 -1.10
C ASP A 95 10.83 -1.60 -0.98
N SER A 96 9.67 -2.13 -0.56
CA SER A 96 8.45 -1.37 -0.27
C SER A 96 7.77 -1.83 1.01
N LEU A 97 7.05 -0.92 1.65
CA LEU A 97 6.26 -1.15 2.86
C LEU A 97 4.90 -0.48 2.71
N ALA A 98 3.81 -1.23 2.85
CA ALA A 98 2.46 -0.66 2.97
C ALA A 98 1.96 -0.80 4.40
N VAL A 99 1.40 0.30 4.93
CA VAL A 99 0.85 0.36 6.29
C VAL A 99 -0.49 1.05 6.26
N GLY A 100 -1.46 0.48 6.96
CA GLY A 100 -2.69 1.22 7.28
C GLY A 100 -4.00 0.52 7.07
N PRO A 101 -4.20 -0.31 6.03
CA PRO A 101 -5.49 -0.97 5.84
C PRO A 101 -5.95 -1.69 7.12
N GLY A 102 -6.99 -1.16 7.76
CA GLY A 102 -7.67 -1.78 8.88
C GLY A 102 -6.88 -1.96 10.19
N ILE A 103 -5.81 -1.19 10.43
CA ILE A 103 -5.03 -1.30 11.68
C ILE A 103 -5.72 -0.65 12.90
N GLY A 104 -6.75 0.16 12.66
CA GLY A 104 -7.45 0.93 13.70
C GLY A 104 -6.66 2.14 14.17
N ILE A 105 -7.29 2.94 15.04
CA ILE A 105 -6.72 4.19 15.56
C ILE A 105 -6.13 3.94 16.95
N ASP A 106 -4.85 4.24 17.10
CA ASP A 106 -4.12 4.20 18.38
C ASP A 106 -2.96 5.21 18.30
N ASN A 107 -3.16 6.36 18.94
CA ASN A 107 -2.22 7.47 18.88
C ASN A 107 -0.97 7.23 19.73
N ASP A 108 -1.09 6.53 20.84
CA ASP A 108 0.06 6.20 21.71
C ASP A 108 0.97 5.18 21.02
N ASP A 109 0.40 4.18 20.38
CA ASP A 109 1.14 3.23 19.57
C ASP A 109 1.82 3.92 18.38
N TRP A 110 1.13 4.86 17.72
CA TRP A 110 1.71 5.65 16.63
C TRP A 110 2.96 6.43 17.08
N GLN A 111 2.91 7.10 18.23
CA GLN A 111 4.07 7.84 18.74
C GLN A 111 5.31 6.96 18.96
N LYS A 112 5.12 5.72 19.36
CA LYS A 112 6.20 4.74 19.55
C LYS A 112 6.70 4.14 18.23
N SER A 113 5.85 4.11 17.21
CA SER A 113 6.08 3.38 15.95
C SER A 113 6.61 4.26 14.82
N LYS A 114 6.26 5.56 14.82
CA LYS A 114 6.53 6.48 13.70
C LYS A 114 8.01 6.55 13.29
N ASP A 115 8.92 6.46 14.25
CA ASP A 115 10.35 6.61 13.99
C ASP A 115 10.91 5.42 13.17
N TYR A 116 10.36 4.22 13.34
CA TYR A 116 10.67 3.05 12.48
C TYR A 116 10.24 3.31 11.04
N LEU A 117 9.04 3.88 10.85
CA LEU A 117 8.51 4.21 9.53
C LEU A 117 9.29 5.36 8.88
N MET A 118 9.69 6.36 9.66
CA MET A 118 10.52 7.48 9.19
C MET A 118 11.91 7.02 8.75
N ALA A 119 12.52 6.09 9.47
CA ALA A 119 13.83 5.53 9.17
C ALA A 119 13.83 4.54 7.99
N PHE A 120 12.68 4.00 7.60
CA PHE A 120 12.59 3.04 6.49
C PHE A 120 13.08 3.65 5.18
N GLY A 121 14.16 3.10 4.62
CA GLY A 121 14.84 3.62 3.42
C GLY A 121 14.17 3.29 2.08
N GLY A 122 13.18 2.38 2.06
CA GLY A 122 12.41 2.00 0.88
C GLY A 122 11.21 2.92 0.64
N LEU A 123 10.36 2.50 -0.31
CA LEU A 123 9.10 3.19 -0.59
C LEU A 123 8.07 2.88 0.50
N LEU A 124 7.62 3.90 1.21
CA LEU A 124 6.52 3.80 2.17
C LEU A 124 5.20 4.16 1.49
N ILE A 125 4.21 3.27 1.63
CA ILE A 125 2.83 3.47 1.16
C ILE A 125 1.93 3.52 2.38
N LEU A 126 1.16 4.61 2.51
CA LEU A 126 0.27 4.84 3.64
C LEU A 126 -1.16 5.01 3.15
N ASP A 127 -2.07 4.25 3.75
CA ASP A 127 -3.51 4.29 3.43
C ASP A 127 -4.35 4.23 4.72
N ALA A 128 -5.59 4.62 4.63
CA ALA A 128 -6.63 4.41 5.65
C ALA A 128 -6.17 4.83 7.06
N ASP A 129 -6.15 3.89 8.02
CA ASP A 129 -5.90 4.19 9.43
C ASP A 129 -4.49 4.71 9.70
N ALA A 130 -3.49 4.40 8.88
CA ALA A 130 -2.18 5.03 9.01
C ALA A 130 -2.25 6.54 8.74
N LEU A 131 -3.04 6.97 7.75
CA LEU A 131 -3.27 8.39 7.46
C LEU A 131 -4.06 9.06 8.58
N ASN A 132 -5.04 8.36 9.16
CA ASN A 132 -5.80 8.86 10.30
C ASN A 132 -4.90 9.05 11.53
N ARG A 133 -4.04 8.06 11.86
CA ARG A 133 -3.06 8.16 12.98
C ARG A 133 -2.09 9.33 12.78
N ILE A 134 -1.64 9.57 11.54
CA ILE A 134 -0.82 10.73 11.22
C ILE A 134 -1.59 12.03 11.49
N SER A 135 -2.81 12.15 10.98
CA SER A 135 -3.61 13.39 11.12
C SER A 135 -3.94 13.74 12.56
N GLU A 136 -4.08 12.74 13.44
CA GLU A 136 -4.36 12.91 14.86
C GLU A 136 -3.09 13.05 15.73
N SER A 137 -1.92 12.77 15.16
CA SER A 137 -0.65 12.84 15.88
C SER A 137 -0.19 14.30 16.08
N LYS A 138 0.66 14.53 17.10
CA LYS A 138 1.27 15.84 17.35
C LYS A 138 2.06 16.40 16.17
N LEU A 139 2.66 15.51 15.36
CA LEU A 139 3.44 15.87 14.19
C LEU A 139 2.56 16.21 13.00
N GLY A 140 1.39 15.58 12.90
CA GLY A 140 0.47 15.77 11.78
C GLY A 140 1.15 15.52 10.44
N SER A 141 0.81 16.32 9.44
CA SER A 141 1.40 16.25 8.10
C SER A 141 2.91 16.56 8.04
N ASN A 142 3.51 17.15 9.08
CA ASN A 142 4.95 17.36 9.16
C ASN A 142 5.72 16.03 9.18
N PHE A 143 5.09 14.92 9.51
CA PHE A 143 5.64 13.58 9.33
C PHE A 143 6.23 13.38 7.92
N PHE A 144 5.57 13.90 6.90
CA PHE A 144 6.04 13.78 5.52
C PHE A 144 7.24 14.67 5.22
N LEU A 145 7.35 15.84 5.84
CA LEU A 145 8.50 16.74 5.69
C LEU A 145 9.75 16.20 6.40
N GLU A 146 9.58 15.56 7.55
CA GLU A 146 10.68 14.98 8.30
C GLU A 146 11.21 13.68 7.66
N ARG A 147 10.35 12.95 6.95
CA ARG A 147 10.74 11.73 6.26
C ARG A 147 11.54 12.03 4.98
N LYS A 148 12.79 11.57 4.92
CA LYS A 148 13.72 11.82 3.79
C LYS A 148 13.51 10.90 2.58
N PHE A 149 12.76 9.83 2.74
CA PHE A 149 12.58 8.79 1.71
C PHE A 149 11.21 8.89 1.04
N LYS A 150 11.09 8.27 -0.12
CA LYS A 150 9.88 8.36 -0.94
C LYS A 150 8.65 7.82 -0.21
N THR A 151 7.56 8.57 -0.28
CA THR A 151 6.29 8.23 0.34
C THR A 151 5.16 8.40 -0.67
N TRP A 152 4.32 7.37 -0.80
CA TRP A 152 3.05 7.42 -1.51
C TRP A 152 1.92 7.36 -0.50
N ILE A 153 0.92 8.20 -0.69
CA ILE A 153 -0.28 8.19 0.15
C ILE A 153 -1.54 8.10 -0.70
N THR A 154 -2.59 7.48 -0.16
CA THR A 154 -3.81 7.18 -0.91
C THR A 154 -5.09 7.68 -0.19
N PRO A 155 -5.17 8.96 0.24
CA PRO A 155 -6.32 9.45 0.97
C PRO A 155 -7.58 9.54 0.09
N HIS A 156 -8.76 9.27 0.67
CA HIS A 156 -10.01 9.80 0.16
C HIS A 156 -10.24 11.24 0.65
N SER A 157 -11.25 11.93 0.14
CA SER A 157 -11.45 13.36 0.41
C SER A 157 -11.53 13.73 1.90
N LYS A 158 -12.13 12.89 2.75
CA LYS A 158 -12.22 13.15 4.20
C LYS A 158 -10.87 12.95 4.91
N GLU A 159 -10.09 11.93 4.54
CA GLU A 159 -8.72 11.71 5.04
C GLU A 159 -7.82 12.86 4.61
N PHE A 160 -7.92 13.28 3.35
CA PHE A 160 -7.18 14.43 2.83
C PHE A 160 -7.45 15.71 3.65
N GLY A 161 -8.73 16.01 3.91
CA GLY A 161 -9.10 17.21 4.68
C GLY A 161 -8.58 17.21 6.12
N ARG A 162 -8.47 16.00 6.76
CA ARG A 162 -7.87 15.86 8.09
C ARG A 162 -6.35 16.01 8.06
N LEU A 163 -5.68 15.40 7.06
CA LEU A 163 -4.23 15.47 6.91
C LEU A 163 -3.72 16.86 6.56
N PHE A 164 -4.44 17.57 5.69
CA PHE A 164 -4.01 18.84 5.09
C PHE A 164 -5.07 19.95 5.26
N PRO A 165 -5.41 20.32 6.51
CA PRO A 165 -6.48 21.28 6.77
C PRO A 165 -6.20 22.67 6.20
N ASN A 166 -4.94 23.01 5.98
CA ASN A 166 -4.49 24.31 5.47
C ASN A 166 -4.39 24.37 3.94
N ILE A 167 -4.40 23.23 3.25
CA ILE A 167 -4.38 23.19 1.78
C ILE A 167 -5.77 23.58 1.25
N LYS A 168 -5.83 24.69 0.52
CA LYS A 168 -7.07 25.23 -0.05
C LYS A 168 -6.96 25.32 -1.57
N SER A 169 -7.90 24.75 -2.28
CA SER A 169 -8.03 24.89 -3.73
C SER A 169 -9.49 24.74 -4.15
N LYS A 170 -9.85 25.35 -5.28
CA LYS A 170 -11.19 25.23 -5.87
C LYS A 170 -11.42 23.87 -6.55
N THR A 171 -10.36 23.11 -6.79
CA THR A 171 -10.42 21.84 -7.53
C THR A 171 -9.63 20.74 -6.79
N ASN A 172 -10.08 19.49 -6.93
CA ASN A 172 -9.35 18.34 -6.39
C ASN A 172 -7.95 18.20 -7.02
N VAL A 173 -7.79 18.60 -8.29
CA VAL A 173 -6.47 18.66 -8.96
C VAL A 173 -5.53 19.61 -8.23
N GLY A 174 -6.02 20.81 -7.91
CA GLY A 174 -5.24 21.79 -7.15
C GLY A 174 -4.92 21.29 -5.73
N LEU A 175 -5.89 20.69 -5.02
CA LEU A 175 -5.66 20.13 -3.69
C LEU A 175 -4.53 19.06 -3.72
N ALA A 176 -4.62 18.09 -4.62
CA ALA A 176 -3.61 17.03 -4.72
C ALA A 176 -2.23 17.57 -5.12
N ARG A 177 -2.17 18.49 -6.09
CA ARG A 177 -0.92 19.12 -6.55
C ARG A 177 -0.25 19.91 -5.43
N ASP A 178 -1.00 20.75 -4.75
CA ASP A 178 -0.44 21.67 -3.75
C ASP A 178 0.05 20.90 -2.52
N ALA A 179 -0.70 19.89 -2.06
CA ALA A 179 -0.25 18.99 -1.00
C ALA A 179 1.01 18.19 -1.41
N ALA A 180 1.02 17.61 -2.61
CA ALA A 180 2.18 16.85 -3.10
C ALA A 180 3.45 17.71 -3.18
N LYS A 181 3.31 18.98 -3.59
CA LYS A 181 4.42 19.94 -3.67
C LYS A 181 4.89 20.36 -2.29
N GLU A 182 3.97 20.73 -1.40
CA GLU A 182 4.29 21.27 -0.06
C GLU A 182 4.99 20.20 0.80
N PHE A 183 4.46 18.97 0.78
CA PHE A 183 4.96 17.87 1.63
C PHE A 183 5.94 16.92 0.92
N ASN A 184 6.31 17.20 -0.33
CA ASN A 184 7.25 16.40 -1.14
C ASN A 184 6.90 14.90 -1.20
N ILE A 185 5.61 14.60 -1.39
CA ILE A 185 5.05 13.23 -1.48
C ILE A 185 4.44 12.97 -2.85
N SER A 186 4.18 11.69 -3.15
CA SER A 186 3.23 11.36 -4.21
C SER A 186 1.89 10.98 -3.59
N ILE A 187 0.81 11.57 -4.10
CA ILE A 187 -0.52 11.43 -3.54
C ILE A 187 -1.49 10.88 -4.58
N LEU A 188 -2.31 9.92 -4.17
CA LEU A 188 -3.55 9.56 -4.86
C LEU A 188 -4.72 10.11 -4.05
N LEU A 189 -5.34 11.16 -4.53
CA LEU A 189 -6.63 11.62 -4.02
C LEU A 189 -7.74 10.78 -4.64
N LYS A 190 -8.30 9.85 -3.84
CA LYS A 190 -9.36 8.94 -4.26
C LYS A 190 -10.68 9.69 -4.45
N GLY A 191 -11.38 9.42 -5.56
CA GLY A 191 -12.69 10.03 -5.88
C GLY A 191 -13.25 9.50 -7.19
N ALA A 192 -14.38 10.05 -7.63
CA ALA A 192 -14.99 9.68 -8.93
C ALA A 192 -14.01 9.86 -10.10
N ASN A 193 -13.21 10.92 -10.06
CA ASN A 193 -12.04 11.10 -10.92
C ASN A 193 -10.82 11.12 -10.01
N SER A 194 -10.18 9.99 -9.84
CA SER A 194 -8.99 9.86 -9.02
C SER A 194 -7.83 10.67 -9.58
N ILE A 195 -7.07 11.32 -8.70
CA ILE A 195 -5.97 12.21 -9.09
C ILE A 195 -4.69 11.70 -8.44
N VAL A 196 -3.68 11.42 -9.26
CA VAL A 196 -2.32 11.16 -8.80
C VAL A 196 -1.49 12.40 -9.03
N ALA A 197 -0.74 12.85 -8.03
CA ALA A 197 0.13 14.01 -8.14
C ALA A 197 1.47 13.77 -7.44
N ASP A 198 2.50 14.42 -7.93
CA ASP A 198 3.77 14.64 -7.25
C ASP A 198 4.14 16.14 -7.32
N ASN A 199 5.35 16.48 -6.90
CA ASN A 199 5.82 17.87 -6.90
C ASN A 199 6.01 18.47 -8.32
N LYS A 200 5.86 17.67 -9.39
CA LYS A 200 6.12 18.10 -10.79
C LYS A 200 4.94 17.87 -11.73
N LYS A 201 4.18 16.77 -11.53
CA LYS A 201 3.19 16.28 -12.48
C LYS A 201 1.88 15.94 -11.78
N VAL A 202 0.81 16.02 -12.54
CA VAL A 202 -0.53 15.58 -12.12
C VAL A 202 -1.13 14.71 -13.21
N TRP A 203 -1.70 13.58 -12.81
CA TRP A 203 -2.48 12.68 -13.65
C TRP A 203 -3.91 12.64 -13.13
N GLN A 204 -4.86 12.93 -13.97
CA GLN A 204 -6.28 12.76 -13.66
C GLN A 204 -6.79 11.52 -14.41
N LEU A 205 -7.33 10.57 -13.65
CA LEU A 205 -7.84 9.33 -14.19
C LEU A 205 -9.34 9.48 -14.43
N PHE A 206 -9.74 9.34 -15.69
CA PHE A 206 -11.14 9.42 -16.12
C PHE A 206 -11.71 8.01 -16.33
N GLY A 207 -13.04 7.88 -16.24
CA GLY A 207 -13.73 6.64 -16.59
C GLY A 207 -13.78 5.59 -15.48
N THR A 208 -13.61 6.01 -14.22
CA THR A 208 -13.97 5.15 -13.08
C THR A 208 -15.50 5.10 -13.00
N ASP A 209 -16.09 3.99 -13.39
CA ASP A 209 -17.52 3.77 -13.26
C ASP A 209 -17.89 3.73 -11.76
N SER A 210 -18.90 4.52 -11.36
CA SER A 210 -19.43 4.49 -10.00
C SER A 210 -19.95 3.10 -9.60
N GLN A 211 -20.35 2.28 -10.58
CA GLN A 211 -20.75 0.89 -10.38
C GLN A 211 -19.58 0.00 -9.93
N THR A 212 -18.34 0.44 -10.06
CA THR A 212 -17.16 -0.30 -9.59
C THR A 212 -16.80 -0.03 -8.13
N ALA A 213 -17.42 0.97 -7.48
CA ALA A 213 -17.16 1.30 -6.09
C ALA A 213 -17.65 0.18 -5.16
N ARG A 214 -16.72 -0.47 -4.45
CA ARG A 214 -16.99 -1.58 -3.51
C ARG A 214 -16.11 -1.42 -2.27
N ALA A 215 -16.59 -1.97 -1.15
CA ALA A 215 -15.78 -2.06 0.06
C ALA A 215 -14.51 -2.91 -0.19
N GLY A 216 -13.41 -2.52 0.40
CA GLY A 216 -12.13 -3.24 0.33
C GLY A 216 -11.28 -2.97 -0.91
N LEU A 217 -11.74 -2.16 -1.87
CA LEU A 217 -10.93 -1.79 -3.05
C LEU A 217 -9.72 -0.93 -2.70
N GLY A 218 -9.82 -0.10 -1.66
CA GLY A 218 -8.69 0.65 -1.12
C GLY A 218 -7.61 -0.27 -0.57
N ASP A 219 -8.02 -1.25 0.25
CA ASP A 219 -7.11 -2.22 0.85
C ASP A 219 -6.40 -3.05 -0.23
N LEU A 220 -7.15 -3.53 -1.23
CA LEU A 220 -6.61 -4.24 -2.40
C LEU A 220 -5.60 -3.36 -3.15
N LEU A 221 -5.93 -2.09 -3.39
CA LEU A 221 -5.04 -1.16 -4.08
C LEU A 221 -3.75 -0.94 -3.29
N ALA A 222 -3.81 -0.72 -1.98
CA ALA A 222 -2.63 -0.50 -1.14
C ALA A 222 -1.64 -1.67 -1.25
N GLY A 223 -2.13 -2.89 -1.18
CA GLY A 223 -1.32 -4.10 -1.38
C GLY A 223 -0.76 -4.23 -2.81
N PHE A 224 -1.58 -3.96 -3.82
CA PHE A 224 -1.16 -4.00 -5.22
C PHE A 224 -0.07 -2.96 -5.53
N LEU A 225 -0.18 -1.76 -4.99
CA LEU A 225 0.84 -0.72 -5.08
C LEU A 225 2.15 -1.17 -4.44
N ALA A 226 2.09 -1.77 -3.25
CA ALA A 226 3.26 -2.24 -2.54
C ALA A 226 4.01 -3.32 -3.33
N GLY A 227 3.32 -4.36 -3.76
CA GLY A 227 3.93 -5.43 -4.52
C GLY A 227 4.46 -4.98 -5.88
N SER A 228 3.69 -4.18 -6.62
CA SER A 228 4.08 -3.70 -7.95
C SER A 228 5.28 -2.75 -7.88
N SER A 229 5.30 -1.83 -6.92
CA SER A 229 6.42 -0.91 -6.74
C SER A 229 7.70 -1.63 -6.27
N ALA A 230 7.58 -2.68 -5.45
CA ALA A 230 8.72 -3.49 -5.06
C ALA A 230 9.43 -4.10 -6.26
N ILE A 231 8.68 -4.56 -7.27
CA ILE A 231 9.25 -5.09 -8.53
C ILE A 231 10.05 -4.00 -9.25
N ASP A 232 9.47 -2.80 -9.44
CA ASP A 232 10.15 -1.72 -10.16
C ASP A 232 11.38 -1.22 -9.42
N LEU A 233 11.35 -1.23 -8.08
CA LEU A 233 12.49 -0.83 -7.24
C LEU A 233 13.71 -1.76 -7.38
N THR A 234 13.53 -2.99 -7.89
CA THR A 234 14.67 -3.87 -8.23
C THR A 234 15.42 -3.41 -9.46
N PHE A 235 14.76 -2.70 -10.37
CA PHE A 235 15.40 -2.14 -11.60
C PHE A 235 15.92 -0.73 -11.39
N SER A 236 15.28 0.05 -10.54
CA SER A 236 15.71 1.42 -10.22
C SER A 236 15.29 1.76 -8.79
N ARG A 237 16.25 2.11 -7.96
CA ARG A 237 15.98 2.57 -6.59
C ARG A 237 15.17 3.87 -6.51
N ASN A 238 15.03 4.59 -7.63
CA ASN A 238 14.24 5.82 -7.72
C ASN A 238 12.99 5.58 -8.56
N ILE A 239 11.95 5.03 -7.93
CA ILE A 239 10.65 4.84 -8.59
C ILE A 239 9.99 6.19 -8.91
N LYS A 240 9.53 6.35 -10.16
CA LYS A 240 8.81 7.55 -10.62
C LYS A 240 7.33 7.46 -10.28
N THR A 241 6.68 8.61 -10.09
CA THR A 241 5.23 8.68 -9.83
C THR A 241 4.40 8.26 -11.05
N ASP A 242 4.98 8.27 -12.25
CA ASP A 242 4.35 7.67 -13.44
C ASP A 242 3.93 6.20 -13.20
N PHE A 243 4.75 5.43 -12.45
CA PHE A 243 4.40 4.06 -12.06
C PHE A 243 3.22 4.02 -11.07
N PHE A 244 3.16 4.97 -10.14
CA PHE A 244 2.03 5.09 -9.23
C PHE A 244 0.72 5.30 -10.03
N ALA A 245 0.70 6.29 -10.94
CA ALA A 245 -0.45 6.55 -11.80
C ALA A 245 -0.83 5.32 -12.65
N LYS A 246 0.18 4.63 -13.22
CA LYS A 246 -0.02 3.39 -13.98
C LYS A 246 -0.70 2.30 -13.16
N TYR A 247 -0.27 2.07 -11.91
CA TYR A 247 -0.84 1.01 -11.08
C TYR A 247 -2.25 1.35 -10.62
N VAL A 248 -2.53 2.62 -10.31
CA VAL A 248 -3.89 3.07 -10.04
C VAL A 248 -4.80 2.87 -11.26
N LEU A 249 -4.31 3.18 -12.46
CA LEU A 249 -5.05 2.96 -13.71
C LEU A 249 -5.33 1.47 -13.95
N LEU A 250 -4.33 0.60 -13.72
CA LEU A 250 -4.51 -0.85 -13.87
C LEU A 250 -5.55 -1.41 -12.89
N HIS A 251 -5.52 -0.94 -11.65
CA HIS A 251 -6.51 -1.32 -10.65
C HIS A 251 -7.92 -0.89 -11.07
N SER A 252 -8.09 0.35 -11.51
CA SER A 252 -9.37 0.88 -12.01
C SER A 252 -9.84 0.11 -13.25
N PHE A 253 -8.92 -0.22 -14.15
CA PHE A 253 -9.23 -1.00 -15.35
C PHE A 253 -9.64 -2.44 -15.02
N ALA A 254 -8.99 -3.10 -14.07
CA ALA A 254 -9.41 -4.41 -13.60
C ALA A 254 -10.83 -4.36 -13.02
N ALA A 255 -11.13 -3.36 -12.21
CA ALA A 255 -12.45 -3.15 -11.63
C ALA A 255 -13.53 -2.95 -12.72
N SER A 256 -13.23 -2.19 -13.78
CA SER A 256 -14.17 -1.96 -14.90
C SER A 256 -14.41 -3.20 -15.76
N LYS A 257 -13.46 -4.14 -15.78
CA LYS A 257 -13.59 -5.43 -16.48
C LYS A 257 -14.50 -6.41 -15.73
N CYS A 258 -14.67 -6.24 -14.45
CA CYS A 258 -15.50 -7.10 -13.62
C CYS A 258 -16.97 -6.70 -13.74
N LYS A 259 -17.86 -7.71 -13.84
CA LYS A 259 -19.30 -7.50 -13.96
C LYS A 259 -19.90 -6.88 -12.70
N SER A 260 -21.07 -6.28 -12.85
CA SER A 260 -21.91 -5.93 -11.70
C SER A 260 -22.12 -7.16 -10.80
N GLY A 261 -21.93 -7.00 -9.48
CA GLY A 261 -21.99 -8.11 -8.52
C GLY A 261 -20.63 -8.77 -8.20
N SER A 262 -19.54 -8.44 -8.90
CA SER A 262 -18.19 -8.89 -8.51
C SER A 262 -17.75 -8.25 -7.21
N ASN A 263 -16.91 -8.93 -6.43
CA ASN A 263 -16.32 -8.44 -5.19
C ASN A 263 -14.84 -8.05 -5.38
N ALA A 264 -14.17 -7.58 -4.31
CA ALA A 264 -12.76 -7.18 -4.38
C ALA A 264 -11.82 -8.35 -4.73
N SER A 265 -12.16 -9.58 -4.37
CA SER A 265 -11.37 -10.77 -4.73
C SER A 265 -11.43 -11.06 -6.23
N ASP A 266 -12.59 -10.89 -6.87
CA ASP A 266 -12.73 -11.05 -8.33
C ASP A 266 -11.86 -10.02 -9.07
N ILE A 267 -11.77 -8.81 -8.55
CA ILE A 267 -10.91 -7.75 -9.10
C ILE A 267 -9.43 -8.09 -8.93
N SER A 268 -9.03 -8.68 -7.82
CA SER A 268 -7.68 -9.20 -7.61
C SER A 268 -7.29 -10.24 -8.66
N ASP A 269 -8.21 -11.13 -9.00
CA ASP A 269 -7.99 -12.17 -10.02
C ASP A 269 -7.82 -11.55 -11.42
N GLU A 270 -8.61 -10.54 -11.74
CA GLU A 270 -8.48 -9.80 -13.01
C GLU A 270 -7.17 -9.00 -13.06
N LEU A 271 -6.74 -8.36 -11.96
CA LEU A 271 -5.43 -7.72 -11.84
C LEU A 271 -4.30 -8.73 -12.12
N SER A 272 -4.39 -9.93 -11.56
CA SER A 272 -3.40 -11.00 -11.79
C SER A 272 -3.31 -11.38 -13.27
N LYS A 273 -4.44 -11.43 -13.99
CA LYS A 273 -4.47 -11.69 -15.44
C LYS A 273 -3.82 -10.56 -16.21
N LEU A 274 -4.14 -9.30 -15.89
CA LEU A 274 -3.57 -8.12 -16.53
C LEU A 274 -2.05 -8.08 -16.36
N MET A 275 -1.56 -8.33 -15.14
CA MET A 275 -0.13 -8.32 -14.85
C MET A 275 0.64 -9.42 -15.60
N ARG A 276 0.06 -10.61 -15.76
CA ARG A 276 0.63 -11.70 -16.57
C ARG A 276 0.75 -11.32 -18.04
N ASN A 277 -0.31 -10.74 -18.61
CA ASN A 277 -0.36 -10.36 -20.02
C ASN A 277 0.63 -9.22 -20.35
N MET A 278 0.86 -8.30 -19.42
CA MET A 278 1.86 -7.24 -19.59
C MET A 278 3.29 -7.77 -19.62
N LYS A 279 3.62 -8.74 -18.75
CA LYS A 279 4.96 -9.36 -18.72
C LYS A 279 5.28 -10.15 -19.97
N MET A 280 4.31 -10.82 -20.57
CA MET A 280 4.52 -11.57 -21.82
C MET A 280 4.84 -10.65 -23.01
N ARG A 281 4.27 -9.44 -23.07
CA ARG A 281 4.56 -8.46 -24.13
C ARG A 281 5.93 -7.79 -24.05
N GLN A 282 6.64 -7.92 -22.92
CA GLN A 282 8.01 -7.41 -22.75
C GLN A 282 9.09 -8.45 -23.13
N ILE A 283 8.69 -9.69 -23.37
CA ILE A 283 9.58 -10.82 -23.70
C ILE A 283 9.49 -11.17 -25.21
N SER A 284 8.46 -10.66 -25.88
CA SER A 284 8.27 -10.77 -27.33
C SER A 284 8.76 -9.51 -28.04
#